data_413f1f52950374e00a59e089182ebac6
#
_entry.id   413f1f52950374e00a59e089182ebac6
#
_cell.length_a   1.000
_cell.length_b   1.000
_cell.length_c   1.000
_cell.angle_alpha   90.00
_cell.angle_beta   90.00
_cell.angle_gamma   90.00
#
_symmetry.space_group_name_H-M   'P 1'
#
loop_
_entity.id
_entity.type
_entity.pdbx_description
1 polymer ?
#
loop_
_entity_poly.entity_id
_entity_poly.type
_entity_poly.pdbx_seq_one_letter_code
_entity_poly.pdbx_strand_id
1 'polypeptide(L)'
;MIRFRAEQLHILSDQIVVCGFSAGGHLCASLCVHGADIEDPDEKYQKFSNKPDAAVLSYPVITSGKYAHRDSFVALLGKNPTKKELEYMSIEKYVTKEIPPCFIWQTATDGTVPVQNSYLLAQKCLEEGVPFAHHVFSEGVHGMSVATEDWLERRGRQPYTQEQLRMLAEAILAGETSFSKEKGEELLVQNGIGRTQ
;
A
#
# COMPACT_ATOMS: atom_id res chain seq x y z
N MET A 1 -1.27 12.46 15.49
CA MET A 1 -2.69 12.92 15.60
C MET A 1 -3.63 11.86 16.20
N ILE A 2 -3.69 10.61 15.69
CA ILE A 2 -4.61 9.55 16.19
C ILE A 2 -4.39 9.30 17.70
N ARG A 3 -3.17 9.02 18.12
CA ARG A 3 -2.81 8.81 19.53
C ARG A 3 -3.15 10.02 20.43
N PHE A 4 -2.97 11.23 19.92
CA PHE A 4 -3.33 12.47 20.63
C PHE A 4 -4.85 12.59 20.88
N ARG A 5 -5.65 12.06 19.95
CA ARG A 5 -7.13 12.09 20.03
C ARG A 5 -7.74 10.79 20.52
N ALA A 6 -6.96 9.89 21.11
CA ALA A 6 -7.39 8.54 21.43
C ALA A 6 -8.64 8.54 22.34
N GLU A 7 -8.69 9.39 23.34
CA GLU A 7 -9.86 9.53 24.22
C GLU A 7 -11.09 10.03 23.44
N GLN A 8 -10.93 11.04 22.60
CA GLN A 8 -12.02 11.58 21.77
C GLN A 8 -12.52 10.54 20.76
N LEU A 9 -11.64 9.67 20.26
CA LEU A 9 -11.95 8.63 19.29
C LEU A 9 -12.40 7.32 19.94
N HIS A 10 -12.41 7.24 21.28
CA HIS A 10 -12.70 6.04 22.05
C HIS A 10 -11.85 4.83 21.65
N ILE A 11 -10.55 5.04 21.46
CA ILE A 11 -9.57 4.01 21.08
C ILE A 11 -8.44 3.93 22.10
N LEU A 12 -7.74 2.80 22.12
CA LEU A 12 -6.53 2.62 22.91
C LEU A 12 -5.34 3.24 22.18
N SER A 13 -4.66 4.18 22.83
CA SER A 13 -3.56 4.93 22.22
C SER A 13 -2.30 4.10 21.94
N ASP A 14 -2.19 2.93 22.57
CA ASP A 14 -1.10 1.96 22.48
C ASP A 14 -1.46 0.68 21.70
N GLN A 15 -2.59 0.68 20.99
CA GLN A 15 -3.07 -0.43 20.17
C GLN A 15 -3.51 0.04 18.78
N ILE A 16 -2.63 0.77 18.10
CA ILE A 16 -2.87 1.27 16.74
C ILE A 16 -2.29 0.29 15.73
N VAL A 17 -3.16 -0.35 14.96
CA VAL A 17 -2.77 -1.26 13.88
C VAL A 17 -2.91 -0.53 12.55
N VAL A 18 -1.90 -0.65 11.68
CA VAL A 18 -2.00 -0.20 10.29
C VAL A 18 -2.26 -1.40 9.39
N CYS A 19 -3.11 -1.21 8.39
CA CYS A 19 -3.42 -2.24 7.40
C CYS A 19 -3.24 -1.66 6.01
N GLY A 20 -2.43 -2.33 5.19
CA GLY A 20 -2.11 -1.85 3.84
C GLY A 20 -2.00 -2.96 2.81
N PHE A 21 -2.39 -2.63 1.58
CA PHE A 21 -2.50 -3.53 0.45
C PHE A 21 -1.60 -3.02 -0.68
N SER A 22 -0.82 -3.89 -1.32
CA SER A 22 0.01 -3.52 -2.48
C SER A 22 0.96 -2.33 -2.18
N ALA A 23 0.85 -1.23 -2.90
CA ALA A 23 1.56 0.02 -2.59
C ALA A 23 1.16 0.62 -1.23
N GLY A 24 -0.09 0.42 -0.77
CA GLY A 24 -0.52 0.76 0.60
C GLY A 24 0.17 -0.12 1.65
N GLY A 25 0.50 -1.37 1.31
CA GLY A 25 1.34 -2.24 2.13
C GLY A 25 2.76 -1.68 2.27
N HIS A 26 3.32 -1.11 1.20
CA HIS A 26 4.60 -0.39 1.26
C HIS A 26 4.53 0.83 2.19
N LEU A 27 3.48 1.64 2.09
CA LEU A 27 3.29 2.79 2.97
C LEU A 27 3.21 2.38 4.45
N CYS A 28 2.44 1.33 4.77
CA CYS A 28 2.37 0.81 6.13
C CYS A 28 3.71 0.26 6.63
N ALA A 29 4.43 -0.49 5.79
CA ALA A 29 5.75 -1.00 6.10
C ALA A 29 6.79 0.12 6.26
N SER A 30 6.73 1.18 5.41
CA SER A 30 7.56 2.38 5.57
C SER A 30 7.33 3.07 6.91
N LEU A 31 6.08 3.16 7.35
CA LEU A 31 5.76 3.72 8.66
C LEU A 31 6.34 2.88 9.82
N CYS A 32 6.40 1.55 9.65
CA CYS A 32 7.02 0.67 10.64
C CYS A 32 8.53 0.87 10.75
N VAL A 33 9.24 1.04 9.63
CA VAL A 33 10.72 1.13 9.62
C VAL A 33 11.23 2.57 9.76
N HIS A 34 10.55 3.56 9.17
CA HIS A 34 10.97 4.96 9.10
C HIS A 34 10.12 5.90 9.96
N GLY A 35 9.09 5.41 10.64
CA GLY A 35 8.19 6.28 11.42
C GLY A 35 8.88 7.08 12.51
N ALA A 36 10.02 6.61 13.03
CA ALA A 36 10.81 7.34 14.01
C ALA A 36 11.69 8.45 13.39
N ASP A 37 11.94 8.41 12.08
CA ASP A 37 12.78 9.37 11.36
C ASP A 37 12.01 10.66 11.02
N ILE A 38 10.68 10.63 11.22
CA ILE A 38 9.77 11.72 10.83
C ILE A 38 9.33 12.46 12.10
N GLU A 39 9.75 13.71 12.21
CA GLU A 39 9.29 14.63 13.24
C GLU A 39 8.02 15.37 12.76
N ASP A 40 6.98 15.38 13.59
CA ASP A 40 5.76 16.12 13.27
C ASP A 40 6.05 17.64 13.35
N PRO A 41 5.65 18.45 12.36
CA PRO A 41 5.85 19.91 12.41
C PRO A 41 5.08 20.60 13.52
N ASP A 42 4.05 19.98 14.09
CA ASP A 42 3.27 20.49 15.21
C ASP A 42 3.77 19.87 16.53
N GLU A 43 4.41 20.67 17.36
CA GLU A 43 5.02 20.25 18.64
C GLU A 43 4.06 19.45 19.54
N LYS A 44 2.75 19.73 19.46
CA LYS A 44 1.76 19.00 20.27
C LYS A 44 1.69 17.51 19.93
N TYR A 45 2.10 17.11 18.72
CA TYR A 45 2.11 15.71 18.27
C TYR A 45 3.47 15.03 18.47
N GLN A 46 4.58 15.77 18.58
CA GLN A 46 5.95 15.22 18.68
C GLN A 46 6.14 14.24 19.82
N LYS A 47 5.39 14.41 20.92
CA LYS A 47 5.43 13.51 22.09
C LYS A 47 4.76 12.13 21.82
N PHE A 48 4.10 11.96 20.69
CA PHE A 48 3.46 10.71 20.33
C PHE A 48 4.24 10.00 19.22
N SER A 49 4.44 8.70 19.39
CA SER A 49 5.11 7.89 18.36
C SER A 49 4.33 7.86 17.06
N ASN A 50 5.03 7.98 15.94
CA ASN A 50 4.51 7.72 14.60
C ASN A 50 4.49 6.22 14.26
N LYS A 51 5.24 5.40 14.99
CA LYS A 51 5.23 3.94 14.76
C LYS A 51 3.88 3.33 15.15
N PRO A 52 3.30 2.44 14.34
CA PRO A 52 2.14 1.64 14.74
C PRO A 52 2.54 0.58 15.78
N ASP A 53 1.55 -0.01 16.44
CA ASP A 53 1.76 -1.08 17.42
C ASP A 53 1.71 -2.48 16.78
N ALA A 54 1.12 -2.60 15.58
CA ALA A 54 1.16 -3.78 14.71
C ALA A 54 0.88 -3.39 13.26
N ALA A 55 1.23 -4.25 12.32
CA ALA A 55 0.97 -4.05 10.90
C ALA A 55 0.36 -5.29 10.23
N VAL A 56 -0.65 -5.07 9.37
CA VAL A 56 -1.20 -6.06 8.45
C VAL A 56 -0.80 -5.67 7.03
N LEU A 57 0.03 -6.48 6.40
CA LEU A 57 0.66 -6.21 5.11
C LEU A 57 0.19 -7.23 4.09
N SER A 58 -0.69 -6.80 3.20
CA SER A 58 -1.34 -7.65 2.21
C SER A 58 -0.67 -7.47 0.85
N TYR A 59 -0.05 -8.54 0.32
CA TYR A 59 0.71 -8.54 -0.94
C TYR A 59 1.53 -7.25 -1.14
N PRO A 60 2.37 -6.89 -0.15
CA PRO A 60 3.01 -5.59 -0.09
C PRO A 60 4.13 -5.45 -1.11
N VAL A 61 4.30 -4.24 -1.67
CA VAL A 61 5.55 -3.86 -2.31
C VAL A 61 6.59 -3.63 -1.21
N ILE A 62 7.77 -4.24 -1.31
CA ILE A 62 8.81 -4.17 -0.27
C ILE A 62 10.14 -3.73 -0.83
N THR A 63 10.66 -4.40 -1.87
CA THR A 63 12.00 -4.17 -2.38
C THR A 63 12.04 -3.32 -3.65
N SER A 64 13.01 -2.44 -3.75
CA SER A 64 13.37 -1.74 -4.99
C SER A 64 14.38 -2.53 -5.85
N GLY A 65 14.81 -3.71 -5.40
CA GLY A 65 15.82 -4.55 -6.01
C GLY A 65 15.32 -5.39 -7.19
N LYS A 66 15.83 -6.63 -7.30
CA LYS A 66 15.53 -7.56 -8.40
C LYS A 66 14.03 -7.83 -8.58
N TYR A 67 13.29 -7.88 -7.49
CA TYR A 67 11.86 -8.23 -7.46
C TYR A 67 10.96 -7.00 -7.28
N ALA A 68 11.48 -5.81 -7.64
CA ALA A 68 10.72 -4.57 -7.52
C ALA A 68 9.49 -4.54 -8.42
N HIS A 69 8.37 -4.08 -7.90
CA HIS A 69 7.27 -3.56 -8.70
C HIS A 69 7.63 -2.11 -9.11
N ARG A 70 8.30 -1.95 -10.25
CA ARG A 70 8.95 -0.69 -10.66
C ARG A 70 7.99 0.48 -10.77
N ASP A 71 6.77 0.25 -11.24
CA ASP A 71 5.77 1.31 -11.40
C ASP A 71 5.39 1.97 -10.06
N SER A 72 5.38 1.21 -8.95
CA SER A 72 5.19 1.77 -7.62
C SER A 72 6.31 2.74 -7.24
N PHE A 73 7.56 2.40 -7.55
CA PHE A 73 8.70 3.28 -7.26
C PHE A 73 8.73 4.51 -8.17
N VAL A 74 8.32 4.37 -9.43
CA VAL A 74 8.16 5.52 -10.34
C VAL A 74 7.04 6.44 -9.85
N ALA A 75 5.93 5.91 -9.38
CA ALA A 75 4.85 6.71 -8.82
C ALA A 75 5.25 7.44 -7.52
N LEU A 76 6.05 6.78 -6.68
CA LEU A 76 6.50 7.33 -5.39
C LEU A 76 7.62 8.35 -5.53
N LEU A 77 8.63 8.06 -6.36
CA LEU A 77 9.91 8.78 -6.42
C LEU A 77 10.11 9.56 -7.73
N GLY A 78 9.18 9.42 -8.67
CA GLY A 78 9.34 9.99 -10.02
C GLY A 78 10.08 9.06 -10.99
N LYS A 79 10.24 9.52 -12.25
CA LYS A 79 10.76 8.69 -13.35
C LYS A 79 12.26 8.35 -13.23
N ASN A 80 13.02 9.17 -12.53
CA ASN A 80 14.47 9.05 -12.44
C ASN A 80 14.95 9.09 -10.98
N PRO A 81 14.54 8.13 -10.13
CA PRO A 81 14.98 8.10 -8.75
C PRO A 81 16.46 7.80 -8.65
N THR A 82 17.14 8.40 -7.70
CA THR A 82 18.52 8.09 -7.37
C THR A 82 18.63 6.70 -6.74
N LYS A 83 19.83 6.12 -6.81
CA LYS A 83 20.11 4.85 -6.13
C LYS A 83 19.84 4.94 -4.62
N LYS A 84 20.14 6.09 -4.00
CA LYS A 84 19.93 6.33 -2.56
C LYS A 84 18.44 6.34 -2.21
N GLU A 85 17.60 6.99 -3.01
CA GLU A 85 16.15 7.01 -2.81
C GLU A 85 15.54 5.60 -2.95
N LEU A 86 15.94 4.87 -3.98
CA LEU A 86 15.50 3.47 -4.16
C LEU A 86 15.94 2.60 -2.98
N GLU A 87 17.16 2.78 -2.50
CA GLU A 87 17.69 2.04 -1.36
C GLU A 87 16.94 2.36 -0.08
N TYR A 88 16.65 3.64 0.19
CA TYR A 88 15.87 4.09 1.34
C TYR A 88 14.45 3.53 1.33
N MET A 89 13.85 3.37 0.16
CA MET A 89 12.51 2.78 -0.01
C MET A 89 12.52 1.24 -0.16
N SER A 90 13.66 0.58 -0.01
CA SER A 90 13.75 -0.88 0.10
C SER A 90 13.58 -1.29 1.55
N ILE A 91 12.33 -1.56 1.93
CA ILE A 91 11.91 -1.75 3.32
C ILE A 91 12.70 -2.84 4.05
N GLU A 92 13.00 -3.94 3.35
CA GLU A 92 13.74 -5.08 3.91
C GLU A 92 15.12 -4.71 4.46
N LYS A 93 15.69 -3.59 4.02
CA LYS A 93 16.99 -3.11 4.48
C LYS A 93 16.95 -2.37 5.81
N TYR A 94 15.77 -1.94 6.22
CA TYR A 94 15.56 -1.10 7.41
C TYR A 94 14.77 -1.82 8.51
N VAL A 95 14.48 -3.10 8.32
CA VAL A 95 13.90 -3.94 9.38
C VAL A 95 14.91 -4.08 10.51
N THR A 96 14.49 -3.74 11.70
CA THR A 96 15.23 -3.92 12.95
C THR A 96 14.30 -4.53 13.99
N LYS A 97 14.83 -5.00 15.11
CA LYS A 97 14.03 -5.52 16.23
C LYS A 97 13.01 -4.54 16.79
N GLU A 98 13.11 -3.26 16.43
CA GLU A 98 12.25 -2.17 16.91
C GLU A 98 10.98 -1.97 16.06
N ILE A 99 10.82 -2.68 14.93
CA ILE A 99 9.57 -2.60 14.18
C ILE A 99 8.46 -3.39 14.89
N PRO A 100 7.18 -3.01 14.72
CA PRO A 100 6.09 -3.71 15.38
C PRO A 100 5.87 -5.12 14.80
N PRO A 101 5.14 -5.99 15.52
CA PRO A 101 4.68 -7.27 14.99
C PRO A 101 3.94 -7.13 13.67
N CYS A 102 4.19 -8.06 12.72
CA CYS A 102 3.65 -8.01 11.38
C CYS A 102 2.82 -9.26 11.05
N PHE A 103 1.63 -9.06 10.49
CA PHE A 103 0.91 -10.10 9.75
C PHE A 103 1.12 -9.85 8.26
N ILE A 104 1.72 -10.81 7.55
CA ILE A 104 2.10 -10.70 6.14
C ILE A 104 1.39 -11.79 5.36
N TRP A 105 0.76 -11.45 4.23
CA TRP A 105 0.21 -12.46 3.35
C TRP A 105 0.32 -12.08 1.88
N GLN A 106 0.43 -13.10 1.02
CA GLN A 106 0.51 -12.95 -0.42
C GLN A 106 0.08 -14.25 -1.12
N THR A 107 -0.10 -14.22 -2.43
CA THR A 107 -0.26 -15.41 -3.26
C THR A 107 1.01 -15.68 -4.05
N ALA A 108 1.37 -16.96 -4.23
CA ALA A 108 2.58 -17.36 -4.92
C ALA A 108 2.57 -17.03 -6.42
N THR A 109 1.36 -16.94 -7.00
CA THR A 109 1.16 -16.67 -8.43
C THR A 109 0.80 -15.21 -8.71
N ASP A 110 1.04 -14.29 -7.76
CA ASP A 110 0.87 -12.86 -7.96
C ASP A 110 1.76 -12.37 -9.13
N GLY A 111 1.12 -12.00 -10.24
CA GLY A 111 1.79 -11.55 -11.45
C GLY A 111 2.16 -10.06 -11.45
N THR A 112 1.76 -9.29 -10.44
CA THR A 112 2.00 -7.85 -10.35
C THR A 112 3.12 -7.54 -9.37
N VAL A 113 2.98 -7.98 -8.13
CA VAL A 113 4.02 -7.86 -7.10
C VAL A 113 4.60 -9.25 -6.84
N PRO A 114 5.85 -9.52 -7.24
CA PRO A 114 6.47 -10.83 -7.04
C PRO A 114 6.44 -11.26 -5.57
N VAL A 115 6.07 -12.51 -5.31
CA VAL A 115 5.94 -13.07 -3.96
C VAL A 115 7.23 -12.94 -3.13
N GLN A 116 8.36 -12.79 -3.77
CA GLN A 116 9.65 -12.55 -3.12
C GLN A 116 9.65 -11.29 -2.25
N ASN A 117 8.76 -10.32 -2.51
CA ASN A 117 8.61 -9.15 -1.64
C ASN A 117 8.21 -9.57 -0.21
N SER A 118 7.21 -10.43 -0.08
CA SER A 118 6.79 -10.93 1.24
C SER A 118 7.84 -11.86 1.88
N TYR A 119 8.55 -12.68 1.08
CA TYR A 119 9.63 -13.52 1.59
C TYR A 119 10.79 -12.70 2.14
N LEU A 120 11.21 -11.64 1.43
CA LEU A 120 12.31 -10.76 1.89
C LEU A 120 11.96 -10.09 3.22
N LEU A 121 10.75 -9.59 3.35
CA LEU A 121 10.30 -8.99 4.61
C LEU A 121 10.24 -10.00 5.75
N ALA A 122 9.60 -11.16 5.51
CA ALA A 122 9.48 -12.22 6.53
C ALA A 122 10.85 -12.74 6.97
N GLN A 123 11.78 -12.91 6.02
CA GLN A 123 13.16 -13.32 6.32
C GLN A 123 13.85 -12.30 7.23
N LYS A 124 13.69 -11.00 6.94
CA LYS A 124 14.26 -9.95 7.77
C LYS A 124 13.62 -9.89 9.15
N CYS A 125 12.31 -10.04 9.26
CA CYS A 125 11.64 -10.16 10.55
C CYS A 125 12.22 -11.32 11.38
N LEU A 126 12.46 -12.48 10.76
CA LEU A 126 13.08 -13.64 11.42
C LEU A 126 14.50 -13.33 11.89
N GLU A 127 15.34 -12.74 11.04
CA GLU A 127 16.73 -12.38 11.35
C GLU A 127 16.85 -11.40 12.51
N GLU A 128 15.93 -10.44 12.58
CA GLU A 128 15.91 -9.39 13.61
C GLU A 128 15.10 -9.76 14.85
N GLY A 129 14.48 -10.95 14.87
CA GLY A 129 13.68 -11.40 16.02
C GLY A 129 12.35 -10.66 16.18
N VAL A 130 11.82 -10.07 15.12
CA VAL A 130 10.50 -9.40 15.09
C VAL A 130 9.40 -10.47 15.07
N PRO A 131 8.38 -10.41 15.94
CA PRO A 131 7.24 -11.32 15.86
C PRO A 131 6.48 -11.13 14.54
N PHE A 132 6.23 -12.20 13.81
CA PHE A 132 5.44 -12.13 12.58
C PHE A 132 4.65 -13.42 12.31
N ALA A 133 3.59 -13.29 11.53
CA ALA A 133 2.92 -14.39 10.85
C ALA A 133 3.03 -14.16 9.35
N HIS A 134 3.40 -15.19 8.58
CA HIS A 134 3.53 -15.11 7.13
C HIS A 134 2.74 -16.22 6.46
N HIS A 135 1.77 -15.84 5.62
CA HIS A 135 0.94 -16.77 4.87
C HIS A 135 1.13 -16.55 3.38
N VAL A 136 1.53 -17.62 2.68
CA VAL A 136 1.61 -17.63 1.22
C VAL A 136 0.64 -18.66 0.69
N PHE A 137 -0.40 -18.19 0.02
CA PHE A 137 -1.36 -19.05 -0.65
C PHE A 137 -0.80 -19.49 -2.01
N SER A 138 -1.04 -20.76 -2.38
CA SER A 138 -0.46 -21.35 -3.60
C SER A 138 -0.86 -20.64 -4.89
N GLU A 139 -2.09 -20.13 -4.95
CA GLU A 139 -2.66 -19.51 -6.15
C GLU A 139 -3.44 -18.24 -5.81
N GLY A 140 -3.45 -17.31 -6.75
CA GLY A 140 -4.26 -16.11 -6.70
C GLY A 140 -3.62 -14.96 -7.49
N VAL A 141 -4.48 -14.07 -7.98
CA VAL A 141 -4.05 -12.84 -8.65
C VAL A 141 -3.77 -11.74 -7.64
N HIS A 142 -3.06 -10.70 -8.05
CA HIS A 142 -2.88 -9.51 -7.23
C HIS A 142 -4.22 -8.85 -6.86
N GLY A 143 -4.34 -8.33 -5.65
CA GLY A 143 -5.53 -7.57 -5.25
C GLY A 143 -6.66 -8.40 -4.64
N MET A 144 -6.42 -9.64 -4.22
CA MET A 144 -7.43 -10.54 -3.63
C MET A 144 -7.83 -10.14 -2.20
N SER A 145 -8.10 -8.87 -1.94
CA SER A 145 -8.38 -8.39 -0.59
C SER A 145 -9.77 -8.73 -0.06
N VAL A 146 -10.74 -8.91 -0.94
CA VAL A 146 -12.12 -9.27 -0.59
C VAL A 146 -12.61 -10.35 -1.55
N ALA A 147 -12.43 -11.61 -1.17
CA ALA A 147 -12.94 -12.75 -1.93
C ALA A 147 -14.43 -12.95 -1.62
N THR A 148 -15.29 -12.14 -2.24
CA THR A 148 -16.73 -12.41 -2.26
C THR A 148 -17.06 -13.44 -3.33
N GLU A 149 -18.23 -14.09 -3.22
CA GLU A 149 -18.71 -15.04 -4.21
C GLU A 149 -18.79 -14.40 -5.61
N ASP A 150 -19.28 -13.16 -5.72
CA ASP A 150 -19.32 -12.39 -6.96
C ASP A 150 -17.92 -12.17 -7.56
N TRP A 151 -16.90 -11.97 -6.70
CA TRP A 151 -15.51 -11.82 -7.12
C TRP A 151 -14.95 -13.15 -7.63
N LEU A 152 -15.16 -14.25 -6.89
CA LEU A 152 -14.72 -15.60 -7.27
C LEU A 152 -15.34 -16.04 -8.61
N GLU A 153 -16.61 -15.77 -8.82
CA GLU A 153 -17.34 -16.13 -10.02
C GLU A 153 -17.15 -15.14 -11.18
N ARG A 154 -16.30 -14.11 -10.99
CA ARG A 154 -16.08 -13.05 -11.98
C ARG A 154 -17.39 -12.43 -12.51
N ARG A 155 -18.42 -12.43 -11.68
CA ARG A 155 -19.69 -11.78 -11.99
C ARG A 155 -19.48 -10.26 -11.93
N GLY A 156 -19.25 -9.70 -13.12
CA GLY A 156 -18.89 -8.34 -13.47
C GLY A 156 -19.50 -7.20 -12.66
N ARG A 157 -19.12 -7.06 -11.40
CA ARG A 157 -19.25 -5.79 -10.72
C ARG A 157 -18.09 -4.91 -11.16
N GLN A 158 -18.41 -3.77 -11.71
CA GLN A 158 -17.41 -2.73 -11.88
C GLN A 158 -16.83 -2.41 -10.50
N PRO A 159 -15.49 -2.43 -10.34
CA PRO A 159 -14.84 -2.16 -9.06
C PRO A 159 -15.08 -0.73 -8.57
N TYR A 160 -15.61 0.13 -9.43
CA TYR A 160 -15.87 1.54 -9.16
C TYR A 160 -17.35 1.87 -9.40
N THR A 161 -17.86 2.82 -8.61
CA THR A 161 -19.19 3.38 -8.86
C THR A 161 -19.17 4.25 -10.11
N GLN A 162 -20.34 4.47 -10.74
CA GLN A 162 -20.47 5.38 -11.88
C GLN A 162 -19.98 6.79 -11.55
N GLU A 163 -20.19 7.25 -10.31
CA GLU A 163 -19.69 8.54 -9.83
C GLU A 163 -18.15 8.58 -9.78
N GLN A 164 -17.52 7.54 -9.26
CA GLN A 164 -16.04 7.43 -9.22
C GLN A 164 -15.44 7.41 -10.63
N LEU A 165 -16.06 6.68 -11.56
CA LEU A 165 -15.60 6.63 -12.95
C LEU A 165 -15.75 7.98 -13.64
N ARG A 166 -16.85 8.72 -13.38
CA ARG A 166 -17.05 10.07 -13.89
C ARG A 166 -15.99 11.02 -13.36
N MET A 167 -15.78 11.05 -12.04
CA MET A 167 -14.74 11.89 -11.41
C MET A 167 -13.35 11.60 -11.97
N LEU A 168 -13.01 10.32 -12.16
CA LEU A 168 -11.74 9.92 -12.77
C LEU A 168 -11.62 10.43 -14.20
N ALA A 169 -12.66 10.24 -15.01
CA ALA A 169 -12.66 10.70 -16.41
C ALA A 169 -12.54 12.23 -16.50
N GLU A 170 -13.27 12.98 -15.67
CA GLU A 170 -13.18 14.43 -15.58
C GLU A 170 -11.77 14.91 -15.21
N ALA A 171 -11.13 14.30 -14.20
CA ALA A 171 -9.76 14.60 -13.80
C ALA A 171 -8.74 14.29 -14.92
N ILE A 172 -8.93 13.20 -15.68
CA ILE A 172 -8.10 12.86 -16.84
C ILE A 172 -8.26 13.93 -17.95
N LEU A 173 -9.49 14.31 -18.26
CA LEU A 173 -9.77 15.31 -19.30
C LEU A 173 -9.27 16.71 -18.91
N ALA A 174 -9.30 17.04 -17.63
CA ALA A 174 -8.72 18.28 -17.08
C ALA A 174 -7.18 18.27 -17.06
N GLY A 175 -6.53 17.12 -17.30
CA GLY A 175 -5.08 16.99 -17.26
C GLY A 175 -4.49 16.90 -15.85
N GLU A 176 -5.30 16.56 -14.86
CA GLU A 176 -4.92 16.42 -13.45
C GLU A 176 -4.32 15.05 -13.12
N THR A 177 -4.20 14.16 -14.12
CA THR A 177 -3.65 12.81 -13.97
C THR A 177 -2.54 12.58 -14.99
N SER A 178 -1.80 11.48 -14.83
CA SER A 178 -0.79 11.01 -15.80
C SER A 178 -1.38 10.29 -17.02
N PHE A 179 -2.69 10.03 -17.05
CA PHE A 179 -3.34 9.38 -18.16
C PHE A 179 -3.58 10.33 -19.35
N SER A 180 -3.57 9.79 -20.56
CA SER A 180 -3.87 10.59 -21.76
C SER A 180 -5.37 10.95 -21.84
N LYS A 181 -5.71 12.02 -22.58
CA LYS A 181 -7.10 12.41 -22.78
C LYS A 181 -7.93 11.33 -23.49
N GLU A 182 -7.32 10.61 -24.44
CA GLU A 182 -7.94 9.47 -25.12
C GLU A 182 -8.39 8.41 -24.11
N LYS A 183 -7.58 8.16 -23.05
CA LYS A 183 -7.95 7.22 -21.98
C LYS A 183 -9.17 7.70 -21.19
N GLY A 184 -9.30 9.00 -20.95
CA GLY A 184 -10.48 9.59 -20.32
C GLY A 184 -11.73 9.39 -21.18
N GLU A 185 -11.64 9.64 -22.49
CA GLU A 185 -12.75 9.44 -23.43
C GLU A 185 -13.16 7.97 -23.53
N GLU A 186 -12.20 7.04 -23.59
CA GLU A 186 -12.47 5.61 -23.53
C GLU A 186 -13.25 5.20 -22.29
N LEU A 187 -12.86 5.70 -21.11
CA LEU A 187 -13.53 5.40 -19.84
C LEU A 187 -14.99 5.87 -19.85
N LEU A 188 -15.27 7.05 -20.38
CA LEU A 188 -16.64 7.56 -20.53
C LEU A 188 -17.48 6.64 -21.44
N VAL A 189 -16.95 6.29 -22.60
CA VAL A 189 -17.64 5.45 -23.59
C VAL A 189 -17.87 4.04 -23.06
N GLN A 190 -16.84 3.39 -22.50
CA GLN A 190 -16.93 2.01 -22.01
C GLN A 190 -17.94 1.85 -20.87
N ASN A 191 -18.11 2.91 -20.07
CA ASN A 191 -18.99 2.89 -18.90
C ASN A 191 -20.34 3.55 -19.13
N GLY A 192 -20.66 3.96 -20.37
CA GLY A 192 -21.94 4.59 -20.71
C GLY A 192 -22.15 5.94 -20.00
N ILE A 193 -21.08 6.61 -19.61
CA ILE A 193 -21.14 7.91 -18.96
C ILE A 193 -21.24 9.00 -20.05
N GLY A 194 -22.45 9.52 -20.26
CA GLY A 194 -22.66 10.61 -21.22
C GLY A 194 -21.90 11.88 -20.79
N ARG A 195 -21.36 12.62 -21.78
CA ARG A 195 -20.89 13.98 -21.53
C ARG A 195 -22.10 14.80 -21.06
N THR A 196 -22.05 15.32 -19.86
CA THR A 196 -22.96 16.43 -19.47
C THR A 196 -22.66 17.58 -20.43
N GLN A 197 -23.66 17.93 -21.24
CA GLN A 197 -23.63 19.10 -22.12
C GLN A 197 -23.49 20.38 -21.33
#